data_52cf52e9158151144b5a7e435fe10a59
#
_entry.id   52cf52e9158151144b5a7e435fe10a59
#
_cell.length_a   1.000
_cell.length_b   1.000
_cell.length_c   1.000
_cell.angle_alpha   90.00
_cell.angle_beta   90.00
_cell.angle_gamma   90.00
#
_symmetry.space_group_name_H-M   'P 1'
#
loop_
_entity.id
_entity.type
_entity.pdbx_description
1 polymer ?
#
loop_
_entity_poly.entity_id
_entity_poly.type
_entity_poly.pdbx_seq_one_letter_code
_entity_poly.pdbx_strand_id
1 'polypeptide(L)'
;YNHLYWYSMGGNLIKQVTSGNYEVKEFLGWDADDNSFYYISNEESPLRQAVYQIDRKGKKTKLSSQPGLNSAQFSTNMKYYMNRYSNLNTPTVITLNDNTGKVLSTLVTNDNLKQTLSKYSVPQKEFFTFKTEDGVSLNGWMMKPVNFSASKKYPVLLYQYSGPGSQQVLDTWSISWETYMASRGFIVVCVDGR
;
A
#
# COMPACT_ATOMS: atom_id res chain seq x y z
N TYR A 1 2.26 -7.65 16.01
CA TYR A 1 1.34 -7.36 14.91
C TYR A 1 -0.02 -6.91 15.45
N ASN A 2 -0.65 -5.94 14.81
CA ASN A 2 -2.01 -5.48 15.12
C ASN A 2 -3.01 -6.43 14.46
N HIS A 3 -4.01 -6.89 15.26
CA HIS A 3 -5.08 -7.77 14.79
C HIS A 3 -6.45 -7.32 15.31
N LEU A 4 -7.53 -7.80 14.67
CA LEU A 4 -8.89 -7.55 15.11
C LEU A 4 -9.30 -8.58 16.16
N TYR A 5 -9.90 -8.08 17.24
CA TYR A 5 -10.48 -8.86 18.31
C TYR A 5 -11.92 -8.41 18.54
N TRP A 6 -12.80 -9.36 18.71
CA TRP A 6 -14.21 -9.10 18.96
C TRP A 6 -14.52 -9.35 20.44
N TYR A 7 -15.05 -8.32 21.10
CA TYR A 7 -15.45 -8.35 22.49
C TYR A 7 -16.96 -8.16 22.63
N SER A 8 -17.55 -8.71 23.71
CA SER A 8 -18.91 -8.38 24.14
C SER A 8 -18.95 -6.96 24.70
N MET A 9 -20.14 -6.40 24.83
CA MET A 9 -20.35 -5.11 25.50
C MET A 9 -19.94 -5.13 26.98
N GLY A 10 -19.87 -6.30 27.62
CA GLY A 10 -19.35 -6.49 28.97
C GLY A 10 -17.83 -6.68 29.06
N GLY A 11 -17.10 -6.46 27.96
CA GLY A 11 -15.63 -6.55 27.92
C GLY A 11 -15.05 -7.96 27.82
N ASN A 12 -15.88 -9.01 27.67
CA ASN A 12 -15.38 -10.37 27.51
C ASN A 12 -14.97 -10.63 26.06
N LEU A 13 -13.77 -11.23 25.88
CA LEU A 13 -13.30 -11.64 24.56
C LEU A 13 -14.21 -12.73 24.00
N ILE A 14 -14.81 -12.46 22.82
CA ILE A 14 -15.61 -13.43 22.08
C ILE A 14 -14.71 -14.21 21.12
N LYS A 15 -13.88 -13.49 20.33
CA LYS A 15 -13.04 -14.12 19.31
C LYS A 15 -11.88 -13.21 18.88
N GLN A 16 -10.72 -13.80 18.61
CA GLN A 16 -9.72 -13.18 17.76
C GLN A 16 -10.16 -13.36 16.30
N VAL A 17 -10.39 -12.26 15.58
CA VAL A 17 -10.96 -12.27 14.22
C VAL A 17 -9.87 -12.50 13.18
N THR A 18 -8.70 -11.86 13.34
CA THR A 18 -7.57 -12.00 12.43
C THR A 18 -6.33 -12.46 13.17
N SER A 19 -5.49 -13.26 12.50
CA SER A 19 -4.22 -13.77 13.05
C SER A 19 -3.22 -14.04 11.93
N GLY A 20 -1.92 -14.01 12.23
CA GLY A 20 -0.84 -14.27 11.28
C GLY A 20 0.35 -13.30 11.41
N ASN A 21 1.34 -13.46 10.54
CA ASN A 21 2.55 -12.62 10.51
C ASN A 21 2.35 -11.38 9.64
N TYR A 22 1.30 -10.60 9.93
CA TYR A 22 0.95 -9.37 9.22
C TYR A 22 0.22 -8.42 10.15
N GLU A 23 0.03 -7.20 9.74
CA GLU A 23 -0.73 -6.19 10.48
C GLU A 23 -2.05 -5.84 9.81
N VAL A 24 -3.09 -5.76 10.59
CA VAL A 24 -4.28 -5.00 10.24
C VAL A 24 -3.93 -3.51 10.37
N LYS A 25 -3.97 -2.79 9.26
CA LYS A 25 -3.65 -1.37 9.21
C LYS A 25 -4.85 -0.49 9.56
N GLU A 26 -6.06 -0.95 9.18
CA GLU A 26 -7.30 -0.20 9.40
C GLU A 26 -8.48 -1.15 9.52
N PHE A 27 -9.37 -0.89 10.46
CA PHE A 27 -10.69 -1.51 10.53
C PHE A 27 -11.70 -0.59 9.81
N LEU A 28 -12.34 -1.09 8.76
CA LEU A 28 -13.23 -0.33 7.89
C LEU A 28 -14.69 -0.41 8.32
N GLY A 29 -15.10 -1.46 9.00
CA GLY A 29 -16.46 -1.61 9.50
C GLY A 29 -16.94 -3.05 9.62
N TRP A 30 -18.16 -3.17 10.10
CA TRP A 30 -18.91 -4.41 10.29
C TRP A 30 -20.23 -4.35 9.52
N ASP A 31 -20.50 -5.35 8.71
CA ASP A 31 -21.82 -5.56 8.09
C ASP A 31 -22.61 -6.60 8.90
N ALA A 32 -23.66 -6.15 9.55
CA ALA A 32 -24.50 -7.01 10.38
C ALA A 32 -25.33 -8.00 9.56
N ASP A 33 -25.73 -7.64 8.34
CA ASP A 33 -26.53 -8.48 7.44
C ASP A 33 -25.72 -9.66 6.93
N ASP A 34 -24.45 -9.39 6.49
CA ASP A 34 -23.56 -10.41 5.97
C ASP A 34 -22.69 -11.03 7.06
N ASN A 35 -22.80 -10.56 8.31
CA ASN A 35 -21.96 -10.99 9.44
C ASN A 35 -20.46 -10.96 9.11
N SER A 36 -19.99 -9.87 8.53
CA SER A 36 -18.62 -9.74 7.99
C SER A 36 -17.92 -8.49 8.50
N PHE A 37 -16.63 -8.62 8.79
CA PHE A 37 -15.71 -7.54 9.10
C PHE A 37 -14.93 -7.14 7.85
N TYR A 38 -14.74 -5.83 7.65
CA TYR A 38 -13.95 -5.29 6.56
C TYR A 38 -12.72 -4.58 7.13
N TYR A 39 -11.56 -4.81 6.54
CA TYR A 39 -10.30 -4.26 7.03
C TYR A 39 -9.26 -4.13 5.91
N ILE A 40 -8.24 -3.35 6.18
CA ILE A 40 -7.03 -3.25 5.37
C ILE A 40 -5.89 -3.95 6.11
N SER A 41 -5.12 -4.76 5.38
CA SER A 41 -3.91 -5.37 5.92
C SER A 41 -2.78 -5.46 4.90
N ASN A 42 -1.56 -5.72 5.40
CA ASN A 42 -0.35 -5.92 4.60
C ASN A 42 0.05 -7.41 4.50
N GLU A 43 -0.91 -8.32 4.59
CA GLU A 43 -0.63 -9.76 4.68
C GLU A 43 0.04 -10.39 3.45
N GLU A 44 -0.06 -9.77 2.27
CA GLU A 44 0.62 -10.25 1.07
C GLU A 44 2.07 -9.75 0.96
N SER A 45 2.35 -8.59 1.51
CA SER A 45 3.68 -7.98 1.46
C SER A 45 3.74 -6.78 2.42
N PRO A 46 4.84 -6.58 3.13
CA PRO A 46 5.01 -5.37 3.95
C PRO A 46 4.95 -4.08 3.13
N LEU A 47 5.20 -4.13 1.81
CA LEU A 47 5.18 -2.97 0.91
C LEU A 47 3.78 -2.62 0.39
N ARG A 48 2.78 -3.48 0.62
CA ARG A 48 1.46 -3.38 0.00
C ARG A 48 0.35 -3.43 1.02
N GLN A 49 -0.80 -2.91 0.63
CA GLN A 49 -2.01 -2.99 1.43
C GLN A 49 -3.18 -3.41 0.53
N ALA A 50 -4.01 -4.30 1.05
CA ALA A 50 -5.18 -4.78 0.35
C ALA A 50 -6.41 -4.72 1.26
N VAL A 51 -7.59 -4.61 0.63
CA VAL A 51 -8.89 -4.61 1.30
C VAL A 51 -9.38 -6.05 1.42
N TYR A 52 -9.80 -6.42 2.61
CA TYR A 52 -10.29 -7.77 2.95
C TYR A 52 -11.65 -7.71 3.61
N GLN A 53 -12.40 -8.79 3.39
CA GLN A 53 -13.56 -9.19 4.14
C GLN A 53 -13.24 -10.48 4.90
N ILE A 54 -13.71 -10.62 6.13
CA ILE A 54 -13.69 -11.87 6.88
C ILE A 54 -15.05 -12.09 7.57
N ASP A 55 -15.68 -13.22 7.34
CA ASP A 55 -16.94 -13.56 7.98
C ASP A 55 -16.74 -14.08 9.41
N ARG A 56 -17.85 -14.21 10.16
CA ARG A 56 -17.81 -14.75 11.54
C ARG A 56 -17.25 -16.17 11.62
N LYS A 57 -17.34 -16.96 10.55
CA LYS A 57 -16.80 -18.32 10.48
C LYS A 57 -15.29 -18.33 10.24
N GLY A 58 -14.72 -17.20 9.81
CA GLY A 58 -13.29 -17.04 9.52
C GLY A 58 -12.94 -17.21 8.04
N LYS A 59 -13.95 -17.29 7.15
CA LYS A 59 -13.71 -17.29 5.71
C LYS A 59 -13.28 -15.89 5.29
N LYS A 60 -12.06 -15.77 4.79
CA LYS A 60 -11.45 -14.53 4.33
C LYS A 60 -11.57 -14.42 2.81
N THR A 61 -11.84 -13.21 2.33
CA THR A 61 -11.91 -12.85 0.91
C THR A 61 -11.14 -11.55 0.69
N LYS A 62 -10.23 -11.55 -0.27
CA LYS A 62 -9.57 -10.32 -0.73
C LYS A 62 -10.51 -9.61 -1.71
N LEU A 63 -10.78 -8.31 -1.46
CA LEU A 63 -11.68 -7.51 -2.27
C LEU A 63 -10.94 -6.65 -3.31
N SER A 64 -9.73 -6.18 -3.00
CA SER A 64 -8.90 -5.42 -3.93
C SER A 64 -8.11 -6.35 -4.85
N SER A 65 -8.29 -6.23 -6.18
CA SER A 65 -7.70 -7.14 -7.16
C SER A 65 -6.24 -6.81 -7.52
N GLN A 66 -5.86 -5.53 -7.42
CA GLN A 66 -4.56 -5.06 -7.90
C GLN A 66 -3.50 -5.03 -6.79
N PRO A 67 -2.27 -5.54 -7.06
CA PRO A 67 -1.16 -5.44 -6.12
C PRO A 67 -0.63 -4.00 -6.05
N GLY A 68 -0.53 -3.45 -4.85
CA GLY A 68 -0.11 -2.07 -4.58
C GLY A 68 -0.68 -1.56 -3.27
N LEU A 69 -0.76 -0.25 -3.13
CA LEU A 69 -1.41 0.39 -2.00
C LEU A 69 -2.89 0.57 -2.30
N ASN A 70 -3.73 -0.10 -1.54
CA ASN A 70 -5.18 0.04 -1.59
C ASN A 70 -5.69 0.67 -0.30
N SER A 71 -6.66 1.57 -0.41
CA SER A 71 -7.45 2.09 0.71
C SER A 71 -8.91 2.13 0.30
N ALA A 72 -9.83 1.95 1.26
CA ALA A 72 -11.24 1.86 0.99
C ALA A 72 -12.06 2.72 1.94
N GLN A 73 -13.13 3.30 1.41
CA GLN A 73 -14.13 4.01 2.19
C GLN A 73 -15.51 3.40 1.89
N PHE A 74 -16.08 2.74 2.88
CA PHE A 74 -17.37 2.10 2.77
C PHE A 74 -18.53 3.08 2.96
N SER A 75 -19.65 2.77 2.30
CA SER A 75 -20.95 3.39 2.59
C SER A 75 -21.44 2.97 3.96
N THR A 76 -22.33 3.76 4.57
CA THR A 76 -22.89 3.50 5.92
C THR A 76 -23.55 2.13 6.05
N ASN A 77 -24.16 1.63 4.96
CA ASN A 77 -24.78 0.31 4.93
C ASN A 77 -23.84 -0.83 4.52
N MET A 78 -22.53 -0.56 4.39
CA MET A 78 -21.48 -1.53 4.02
C MET A 78 -21.71 -2.28 2.70
N LYS A 79 -22.59 -1.79 1.81
CA LYS A 79 -22.89 -2.48 0.53
C LYS A 79 -22.02 -2.00 -0.63
N TYR A 80 -21.41 -0.83 -0.52
CA TYR A 80 -20.54 -0.24 -1.53
C TYR A 80 -19.30 0.36 -0.89
N TYR A 81 -18.20 0.44 -1.64
CA TYR A 81 -17.03 1.20 -1.22
C TYR A 81 -16.30 1.84 -2.39
N MET A 82 -15.68 2.98 -2.13
CA MET A 82 -14.68 3.58 -3.01
C MET A 82 -13.33 2.98 -2.68
N ASN A 83 -12.67 2.35 -3.67
CA ASN A 83 -11.28 1.91 -3.56
C ASN A 83 -10.36 2.93 -4.21
N ARG A 84 -9.32 3.34 -3.50
CA ARG A 84 -8.20 4.14 -4.04
C ARG A 84 -7.01 3.21 -4.16
N TYR A 85 -6.53 3.05 -5.38
CA TYR A 85 -5.41 2.16 -5.70
C TYR A 85 -4.28 2.91 -6.37
N SER A 86 -3.04 2.61 -6.02
CA SER A 86 -1.84 2.97 -6.78
C SER A 86 -0.73 1.95 -6.56
N ASN A 87 0.28 1.98 -7.42
CA ASN A 87 1.56 1.30 -7.22
C ASN A 87 2.69 2.20 -7.76
N LEU A 88 3.96 1.77 -7.70
CA LEU A 88 5.09 2.59 -8.14
C LEU A 88 4.91 3.21 -9.54
N ASN A 89 4.24 2.50 -10.46
CA ASN A 89 4.13 2.86 -11.87
C ASN A 89 2.72 3.29 -12.29
N THR A 90 1.76 3.23 -11.37
CA THR A 90 0.36 3.53 -11.64
C THR A 90 -0.11 4.69 -10.78
N PRO A 91 -0.39 5.87 -11.38
CA PRO A 91 -1.07 6.96 -10.69
C PRO A 91 -2.39 6.49 -10.09
N THR A 92 -2.83 7.18 -9.03
CA THR A 92 -4.03 6.80 -8.28
C THR A 92 -5.22 6.57 -9.20
N VAL A 93 -5.83 5.40 -9.09
CA VAL A 93 -7.11 5.04 -9.70
C VAL A 93 -8.15 4.96 -8.59
N ILE A 94 -9.36 5.49 -8.86
CA ILE A 94 -10.48 5.42 -7.91
C ILE A 94 -11.61 4.66 -8.57
N THR A 95 -12.09 3.61 -7.90
CA THR A 95 -13.22 2.81 -8.36
C THR A 95 -14.34 2.79 -7.32
N LEU A 96 -15.58 2.70 -7.79
CA LEU A 96 -16.74 2.32 -6.98
C LEU A 96 -16.92 0.81 -7.09
N ASN A 97 -17.00 0.14 -5.97
CA ASN A 97 -17.11 -1.30 -5.88
C ASN A 97 -18.32 -1.69 -5.02
N ASP A 98 -18.89 -2.86 -5.27
CA ASP A 98 -19.78 -3.50 -4.29
C ASP A 98 -18.97 -4.20 -3.18
N ASN A 99 -19.64 -4.65 -2.13
CA ASN A 99 -19.00 -5.29 -0.98
C ASN A 99 -18.43 -6.70 -1.25
N THR A 100 -18.60 -7.22 -2.47
CA THR A 100 -17.95 -8.47 -2.93
C THR A 100 -16.61 -8.21 -3.62
N GLY A 101 -16.25 -6.92 -3.85
CA GLY A 101 -15.05 -6.51 -4.55
C GLY A 101 -15.25 -6.30 -6.05
N LYS A 102 -16.46 -6.49 -6.58
CA LYS A 102 -16.77 -6.24 -7.99
C LYS A 102 -16.75 -4.74 -8.29
N VAL A 103 -15.96 -4.33 -9.27
CA VAL A 103 -15.93 -2.95 -9.76
C VAL A 103 -17.23 -2.65 -10.50
N LEU A 104 -17.95 -1.63 -10.04
CA LEU A 104 -19.17 -1.12 -10.65
C LEU A 104 -18.88 0.04 -11.60
N SER A 105 -17.92 0.90 -11.24
CA SER A 105 -17.52 2.05 -12.05
C SER A 105 -16.10 2.47 -11.72
N THR A 106 -15.37 2.96 -12.72
CA THR A 106 -14.10 3.66 -12.51
C THR A 106 -14.36 5.17 -12.52
N LEU A 107 -14.10 5.81 -11.39
CA LEU A 107 -14.36 7.23 -11.18
C LEU A 107 -13.18 8.11 -11.62
N VAL A 108 -11.94 7.63 -11.42
CA VAL A 108 -10.71 8.34 -11.77
C VAL A 108 -9.71 7.37 -12.37
N THR A 109 -9.22 7.62 -13.57
CA THR A 109 -8.20 6.83 -14.28
C THR A 109 -6.85 7.55 -14.35
N ASN A 110 -6.85 8.89 -14.22
CA ASN A 110 -5.69 9.76 -14.41
C ASN A 110 -5.04 9.64 -15.81
N ASP A 111 -5.82 9.36 -16.86
CA ASP A 111 -5.28 9.15 -18.22
C ASP A 111 -4.61 10.42 -18.78
N ASN A 112 -5.17 11.60 -18.53
CA ASN A 112 -4.54 12.86 -18.92
C ASN A 112 -3.17 13.06 -18.25
N LEU A 113 -3.02 12.66 -16.98
CA LEU A 113 -1.75 12.69 -16.28
C LEU A 113 -0.76 11.70 -16.90
N LYS A 114 -1.18 10.47 -17.17
CA LYS A 114 -0.35 9.45 -17.85
C LYS A 114 0.12 9.95 -19.23
N GLN A 115 -0.79 10.53 -20.02
CA GLN A 115 -0.47 11.10 -21.32
C GLN A 115 0.51 12.28 -21.21
N THR A 116 0.37 13.12 -20.18
CA THR A 116 1.31 14.21 -19.93
C THR A 116 2.68 13.66 -19.57
N LEU A 117 2.74 12.71 -18.63
CA LEU A 117 3.99 12.10 -18.16
C LEU A 117 4.73 11.35 -19.26
N SER A 118 4.02 10.75 -20.23
CA SER A 118 4.65 10.06 -21.35
C SER A 118 5.49 10.97 -22.27
N LYS A 119 5.29 12.28 -22.16
CA LYS A 119 6.08 13.27 -22.90
C LYS A 119 7.41 13.63 -22.21
N TYR A 120 7.63 13.15 -21.00
CA TYR A 120 8.81 13.43 -20.18
C TYR A 120 9.55 12.16 -19.83
N SER A 121 10.86 12.26 -19.74
CA SER A 121 11.70 11.21 -19.18
C SER A 121 11.70 11.32 -17.66
N VAL A 122 10.77 10.61 -17.02
CA VAL A 122 10.60 10.64 -15.56
C VAL A 122 11.39 9.51 -14.93
N PRO A 123 12.33 9.80 -13.99
CA PRO A 123 13.00 8.76 -13.22
C PRO A 123 12.00 7.85 -12.50
N GLN A 124 12.25 6.55 -12.53
CA GLN A 124 11.36 5.55 -11.93
C GLN A 124 11.92 5.01 -10.62
N LYS A 125 11.05 4.73 -9.66
CA LYS A 125 11.40 4.00 -8.43
C LYS A 125 11.50 2.50 -8.74
N GLU A 126 12.48 1.85 -8.11
CA GLU A 126 12.63 0.38 -8.10
C GLU A 126 12.83 -0.09 -6.66
N PHE A 127 12.22 -1.21 -6.29
CA PHE A 127 12.43 -1.80 -4.97
C PHE A 127 13.71 -2.61 -4.94
N PHE A 128 14.32 -2.65 -3.75
CA PHE A 128 15.40 -3.56 -3.42
C PHE A 128 15.27 -4.04 -1.98
N THR A 129 15.95 -5.12 -1.67
CA THR A 129 16.14 -5.63 -0.30
C THR A 129 17.63 -5.76 0.00
N PHE A 130 17.97 -5.58 1.25
CA PHE A 130 19.34 -5.83 1.74
C PHE A 130 19.27 -6.47 3.13
N LYS A 131 20.36 -7.12 3.51
CA LYS A 131 20.49 -7.70 4.85
C LYS A 131 21.37 -6.82 5.71
N THR A 132 20.94 -6.62 6.95
CA THR A 132 21.78 -6.03 7.99
C THR A 132 22.87 -7.02 8.44
N GLU A 133 23.87 -6.59 9.19
CA GLU A 133 24.96 -7.44 9.71
C GLU A 133 24.43 -8.62 10.54
N ASP A 134 23.33 -8.43 11.28
CA ASP A 134 22.65 -9.46 12.06
C ASP A 134 21.62 -10.28 11.26
N GLY A 135 21.63 -10.16 9.92
CA GLY A 135 20.88 -10.99 8.99
C GLY A 135 19.41 -10.60 8.77
N VAL A 136 18.94 -9.50 9.34
CA VAL A 136 17.57 -9.01 9.12
C VAL A 136 17.43 -8.43 7.71
N SER A 137 16.40 -8.87 6.97
CA SER A 137 16.12 -8.35 5.64
C SER A 137 15.28 -7.07 5.74
N LEU A 138 15.78 -5.98 5.18
CA LEU A 138 15.08 -4.69 5.12
C LEU A 138 14.75 -4.33 3.68
N ASN A 139 13.68 -3.54 3.50
CA ASN A 139 13.22 -3.07 2.21
C ASN A 139 13.68 -1.63 1.96
N GLY A 140 13.95 -1.35 0.69
CA GLY A 140 14.22 -0.01 0.21
C GLY A 140 13.64 0.21 -1.17
N TRP A 141 13.57 1.48 -1.57
CA TRP A 141 13.42 1.85 -2.96
C TRP A 141 14.57 2.76 -3.39
N MET A 142 14.89 2.69 -4.68
CA MET A 142 15.90 3.51 -5.31
C MET A 142 15.33 4.17 -6.55
N MET A 143 15.76 5.40 -6.80
CA MET A 143 15.47 6.14 -8.03
C MET A 143 16.80 6.58 -8.65
N LYS A 144 17.05 6.16 -9.89
CA LYS A 144 18.25 6.50 -10.66
C LYS A 144 17.95 7.61 -11.65
N PRO A 145 18.94 8.44 -12.03
CA PRO A 145 18.81 9.36 -13.17
C PRO A 145 18.38 8.62 -14.45
N VAL A 146 17.61 9.27 -15.31
CA VAL A 146 17.15 8.67 -16.59
C VAL A 146 18.29 8.15 -17.44
N ASN A 147 19.41 8.89 -17.47
CA ASN A 147 20.60 8.53 -18.23
C ASN A 147 21.66 7.84 -17.34
N PHE A 148 21.21 7.00 -16.40
CA PHE A 148 22.11 6.27 -15.51
C PHE A 148 23.04 5.34 -16.30
N SER A 149 24.32 5.35 -15.93
CA SER A 149 25.34 4.42 -16.43
C SER A 149 26.16 3.88 -15.27
N ALA A 150 26.30 2.57 -15.17
CA ALA A 150 27.10 1.93 -14.13
C ALA A 150 28.60 2.27 -14.17
N SER A 151 29.07 2.82 -15.29
CA SER A 151 30.48 3.28 -15.45
C SER A 151 30.73 4.67 -14.87
N LYS A 152 29.71 5.38 -14.42
CA LYS A 152 29.81 6.74 -13.85
C LYS A 152 29.57 6.72 -12.35
N LYS A 153 30.11 7.72 -11.66
CA LYS A 153 29.83 7.98 -10.25
C LYS A 153 28.73 9.02 -10.14
N TYR A 154 27.83 8.83 -9.19
CA TYR A 154 26.71 9.73 -8.93
C TYR A 154 26.68 10.12 -7.46
N PRO A 155 26.30 11.36 -7.12
CA PRO A 155 25.99 11.70 -5.74
C PRO A 155 24.76 10.92 -5.31
N VAL A 156 24.75 10.44 -4.04
CA VAL A 156 23.64 9.67 -3.46
C VAL A 156 22.99 10.49 -2.35
N LEU A 157 21.66 10.59 -2.42
CA LEU A 157 20.82 11.10 -1.34
C LEU A 157 20.13 9.92 -0.67
N LEU A 158 20.53 9.63 0.58
CA LEU A 158 19.82 8.68 1.43
C LEU A 158 18.77 9.43 2.25
N TYR A 159 17.53 9.01 2.11
CA TYR A 159 16.38 9.51 2.85
C TYR A 159 15.84 8.41 3.75
N GLN A 160 15.58 8.72 5.00
CA GLN A 160 15.04 7.78 5.97
C GLN A 160 14.22 8.51 7.04
N TYR A 161 13.14 7.89 7.46
CA TYR A 161 12.42 8.24 8.67
C TYR A 161 11.97 6.95 9.38
N SER A 162 12.50 6.69 10.57
CA SER A 162 12.28 5.46 11.35
C SER A 162 11.64 5.75 12.72
N GLY A 163 10.69 6.67 12.77
CA GLY A 163 9.86 6.87 13.96
C GLY A 163 8.92 5.67 14.21
N PRO A 164 8.43 5.48 15.44
CA PRO A 164 7.51 4.38 15.77
C PRO A 164 6.30 4.36 14.84
N GLY A 165 6.03 3.20 14.21
CA GLY A 165 4.90 2.99 13.29
C GLY A 165 5.06 3.68 11.93
N SER A 166 6.21 4.32 11.62
CA SER A 166 6.45 4.92 10.31
C SER A 166 6.85 3.87 9.27
N GLN A 167 6.43 4.10 8.03
CA GLN A 167 6.85 3.32 6.87
C GLN A 167 6.96 4.25 5.66
N GLN A 168 8.15 4.28 5.02
CA GLN A 168 8.44 5.11 3.86
C GLN A 168 8.52 4.29 2.56
N VAL A 169 8.77 3.00 2.68
CA VAL A 169 8.93 2.09 1.55
C VAL A 169 7.61 1.38 1.29
N LEU A 170 6.80 1.97 0.40
CA LEU A 170 5.47 1.49 0.03
C LEU A 170 5.33 1.42 -1.49
N ASP A 171 4.57 0.44 -1.97
CA ASP A 171 4.20 0.28 -3.38
C ASP A 171 3.09 1.28 -3.76
N THR A 172 3.47 2.55 -3.81
CA THR A 172 2.58 3.67 -4.10
C THR A 172 3.22 4.64 -5.09
N TRP A 173 2.39 5.24 -5.94
CA TRP A 173 2.83 6.22 -6.91
C TRP A 173 3.05 7.59 -6.26
N SER A 174 4.15 8.24 -6.64
CA SER A 174 4.40 9.63 -6.31
C SER A 174 5.36 10.29 -7.31
N ILE A 175 5.15 11.56 -7.59
CA ILE A 175 6.15 12.46 -8.17
C ILE A 175 6.35 13.59 -7.17
N SER A 176 7.57 13.72 -6.66
CA SER A 176 7.90 14.69 -5.64
C SER A 176 9.36 15.18 -5.77
N TRP A 177 9.92 15.71 -4.71
CA TRP A 177 11.29 16.20 -4.68
C TRP A 177 12.33 15.12 -5.05
N GLU A 178 12.06 13.85 -4.73
CA GLU A 178 12.96 12.73 -5.06
C GLU A 178 13.10 12.58 -6.58
N THR A 179 11.98 12.69 -7.30
CA THR A 179 11.95 12.66 -8.77
C THR A 179 12.72 13.83 -9.37
N TYR A 180 12.57 15.03 -8.78
CA TYR A 180 13.34 16.20 -9.19
C TYR A 180 14.83 15.98 -8.98
N MET A 181 15.28 15.53 -7.81
CA MET A 181 16.69 15.27 -7.53
C MET A 181 17.28 14.20 -8.45
N ALA A 182 16.54 13.12 -8.71
CA ALA A 182 16.96 12.11 -9.66
C ALA A 182 17.10 12.67 -11.08
N SER A 183 16.20 13.57 -11.52
CA SER A 183 16.31 14.27 -12.81
C SER A 183 17.54 15.20 -12.88
N ARG A 184 18.04 15.64 -11.73
CA ARG A 184 19.26 16.46 -11.60
C ARG A 184 20.54 15.66 -11.47
N GLY A 185 20.48 14.35 -11.63
CA GLY A 185 21.65 13.47 -11.64
C GLY A 185 22.03 12.86 -10.31
N PHE A 186 21.15 12.88 -9.31
CA PHE A 186 21.35 12.18 -8.04
C PHE A 186 20.76 10.77 -8.10
N ILE A 187 21.35 9.82 -7.43
CA ILE A 187 20.67 8.60 -7.03
C ILE A 187 19.97 8.89 -5.70
N VAL A 188 18.67 8.71 -5.65
CA VAL A 188 17.90 8.88 -4.41
C VAL A 188 17.49 7.52 -3.88
N VAL A 189 17.76 7.27 -2.61
CA VAL A 189 17.53 5.98 -1.94
C VAL A 189 16.72 6.23 -0.68
N CYS A 190 15.73 5.40 -0.44
CA CYS A 190 15.01 5.35 0.83
C CYS A 190 15.01 3.92 1.37
N VAL A 191 15.16 3.78 2.67
CA VAL A 191 15.09 2.49 3.37
C VAL A 191 14.20 2.63 4.59
N ASP A 192 13.45 1.57 4.91
CA ASP A 192 12.75 1.48 6.19
C ASP A 192 13.69 0.87 7.24
N GLY A 193 13.53 1.31 8.49
CA GLY A 193 14.14 0.68 9.64
C GLY A 193 13.41 -0.61 10.05
N ARG A 194 13.78 -1.12 11.22
CA ARG A 194 13.11 -2.26 11.89
C ARG A 194 11.78 -1.86 12.49
#